data_0b33743c6f96d7e1b9bdee8a4420efd8
#
_entry.id   0b33743c6f96d7e1b9bdee8a4420efd8
#
_cell.length_a   1.000
_cell.length_b   1.000
_cell.length_c   1.000
_cell.angle_alpha   90.00
_cell.angle_beta   90.00
_cell.angle_gamma   90.00
#
_symmetry.space_group_name_H-M   'P 1'
#
loop_
_entity.id
_entity.type
_entity.pdbx_description
1 polymer ?
#
loop_
_entity_poly.entity_id
_entity_poly.type
_entity_poly.pdbx_seq_one_letter_code
_entity_poly.pdbx_strand_id
1 'polypeptide(L)'
;MKGLVIKNTGSWYLVKTEDGRTIECKIKGNFRLKGIRSTNPIAVGDYVQIIINNEGTAFISEIEDRKNYIIRRASNLSKQSHILAANLDQCMLIVTINYPETSTIFIDRFLATAEAYRVPVKLIFNKIDRYNEDDTRYMDALINLYTYIGYPCFKVSALNNIGTDEVKKDLKGKVTLLSGNSGVGKSTLINAILPEQTLKTGEISDYHNKGMHTTTFSEMFPVDGGGYIIDTPGIKGFGQFDMKDDEEGLYFKEIFEYSAQCKYGNCTHRHEPGCAVRDAVEKHLISESRYTSYLNMLEDKEEGKYRAAY
;
A
#
# COMPACT_ATOMS: atom_id res chain seq x y z
N MET A 1 -25.56 -15.48 3.71
CA MET A 1 -25.00 -15.50 2.33
C MET A 1 -23.63 -14.83 2.40
N LYS A 2 -22.59 -15.47 1.85
CA LYS A 2 -21.22 -14.93 1.85
C LYS A 2 -20.99 -14.03 0.63
N GLY A 3 -20.17 -12.99 0.80
CA GLY A 3 -19.75 -12.13 -0.30
C GLY A 3 -18.49 -11.35 -0.03
N LEU A 4 -17.92 -10.75 -1.09
CA LEU A 4 -16.72 -9.91 -1.08
C LEU A 4 -17.14 -8.43 -1.21
N VAL A 5 -16.67 -7.58 -0.31
CA VAL A 5 -16.89 -6.13 -0.41
C VAL A 5 -16.01 -5.56 -1.53
N ILE A 6 -16.64 -5.11 -2.61
CA ILE A 6 -15.94 -4.60 -3.80
C ILE A 6 -15.95 -3.07 -3.88
N LYS A 7 -16.84 -2.40 -3.15
CA LYS A 7 -16.91 -0.93 -3.08
C LYS A 7 -17.46 -0.46 -1.74
N ASN A 8 -16.90 0.64 -1.25
CA ASN A 8 -17.36 1.32 -0.05
C ASN A 8 -17.71 2.77 -0.42
N THR A 9 -18.93 3.22 -0.14
CA THR A 9 -19.38 4.60 -0.38
C THR A 9 -19.61 5.37 0.92
N GLY A 10 -19.09 4.86 2.05
CA GLY A 10 -19.26 5.43 3.39
C GLY A 10 -20.55 4.98 4.09
N SER A 11 -21.67 5.06 3.43
CA SER A 11 -22.97 4.63 3.99
C SER A 11 -23.47 3.28 3.46
N TRP A 12 -22.96 2.88 2.30
CA TRP A 12 -23.33 1.66 1.59
C TRP A 12 -22.10 0.91 1.10
N TYR A 13 -22.27 -0.40 0.96
CA TYR A 13 -21.26 -1.34 0.46
C TYR A 13 -21.81 -2.11 -0.70
N LEU A 14 -21.06 -2.19 -1.79
CA LEU A 14 -21.36 -3.15 -2.84
C LEU A 14 -20.63 -4.45 -2.51
N VAL A 15 -21.41 -5.53 -2.43
CA VAL A 15 -20.91 -6.84 -2.08
C VAL A 15 -21.17 -7.80 -3.23
N LYS A 16 -20.12 -8.41 -3.77
CA LYS A 16 -20.21 -9.47 -4.78
C LYS A 16 -20.36 -10.80 -4.08
N THR A 17 -21.46 -11.47 -4.32
CA THR A 17 -21.79 -12.78 -3.76
C THR A 17 -21.14 -13.92 -4.54
N GLU A 18 -21.06 -15.11 -3.95
CA GLU A 18 -20.46 -16.30 -4.59
C GLU A 18 -21.20 -16.73 -5.86
N ASP A 19 -22.49 -16.46 -5.97
CA ASP A 19 -23.30 -16.69 -7.17
C ASP A 19 -23.13 -15.59 -8.26
N GLY A 20 -22.20 -14.64 -8.03
CA GLY A 20 -21.83 -13.59 -9.00
C GLY A 20 -22.71 -12.35 -8.99
N ARG A 21 -23.76 -12.28 -8.17
CA ARG A 21 -24.60 -11.08 -8.01
C ARG A 21 -23.87 -9.99 -7.24
N THR A 22 -24.16 -8.74 -7.54
CA THR A 22 -23.72 -7.57 -6.77
C THR A 22 -24.92 -7.02 -6.00
N ILE A 23 -24.79 -6.94 -4.67
CA ILE A 23 -25.85 -6.52 -3.76
C ILE A 23 -25.39 -5.29 -2.99
N GLU A 24 -26.25 -4.28 -2.94
CA GLU A 24 -26.03 -3.09 -2.11
C GLU A 24 -26.44 -3.39 -0.67
N CYS A 25 -25.52 -3.20 0.27
CA CYS A 25 -25.68 -3.57 1.67
C CYS A 25 -25.45 -2.39 2.60
N LYS A 26 -26.15 -2.38 3.73
CA LYS A 26 -25.89 -1.49 4.87
C LYS A 26 -25.22 -2.27 6.01
N ILE A 27 -24.65 -1.54 6.98
CA ILE A 27 -24.21 -2.15 8.24
C ILE A 27 -25.40 -2.21 9.20
N LYS A 28 -25.56 -3.32 9.90
CA LYS A 28 -26.54 -3.44 10.98
C LYS A 28 -26.08 -2.61 12.19
N GLY A 29 -26.95 -1.74 12.74
CA GLY A 29 -26.65 -0.62 13.65
C GLY A 29 -25.80 -0.89 14.92
N ASN A 30 -25.54 -2.13 15.31
CA ASN A 30 -24.72 -2.50 16.47
C ASN A 30 -23.42 -3.21 16.11
N PHE A 31 -22.92 -3.01 14.88
CA PHE A 31 -21.74 -3.68 14.41
C PHE A 31 -20.46 -3.07 15.03
N ARG A 32 -19.85 -3.78 15.99
CA ARG A 32 -18.57 -3.40 16.60
C ARG A 32 -17.56 -4.51 16.38
N LEU A 33 -16.50 -4.21 15.64
CA LEU A 33 -15.32 -5.08 15.60
C LEU A 33 -14.61 -5.05 16.95
N LYS A 34 -14.40 -6.22 17.55
CA LYS A 34 -13.59 -6.36 18.77
C LYS A 34 -12.17 -5.85 18.47
N GLY A 35 -11.73 -4.79 19.15
CA GLY A 35 -10.36 -4.29 19.12
C GLY A 35 -10.06 -3.18 18.11
N ILE A 36 -10.94 -2.83 17.17
CA ILE A 36 -10.71 -1.75 16.20
C ILE A 36 -11.66 -0.58 16.49
N ARG A 37 -11.11 0.54 16.93
CA ARG A 37 -11.84 1.82 17.05
C ARG A 37 -11.83 2.52 15.69
N SER A 38 -12.66 2.06 14.77
CA SER A 38 -12.84 2.69 13.45
C SER A 38 -14.28 3.17 13.30
N THR A 39 -14.47 4.34 12.68
CA THR A 39 -15.80 4.83 12.29
C THR A 39 -16.40 4.00 11.16
N ASN A 40 -15.58 3.32 10.38
CA ASN A 40 -15.99 2.45 9.30
C ASN A 40 -15.25 1.10 9.42
N PRO A 41 -15.87 0.09 10.03
CA PRO A 41 -15.21 -1.17 10.33
C PRO A 41 -15.01 -2.06 9.10
N ILE A 42 -15.72 -1.81 8.00
CA ILE A 42 -15.71 -2.63 6.78
C ILE A 42 -14.86 -1.94 5.71
N ALA A 43 -13.95 -2.69 5.12
CA ALA A 43 -13.08 -2.25 4.05
C ALA A 43 -13.34 -3.02 2.76
N VAL A 44 -12.88 -2.44 1.66
CA VAL A 44 -12.82 -3.14 0.38
C VAL A 44 -11.87 -4.34 0.51
N GLY A 45 -12.28 -5.50 0.01
CA GLY A 45 -11.56 -6.77 0.17
C GLY A 45 -12.01 -7.61 1.37
N ASP A 46 -12.92 -7.11 2.22
CA ASP A 46 -13.49 -7.93 3.29
C ASP A 46 -14.43 -9.00 2.76
N TYR A 47 -14.33 -10.19 3.30
CA TYR A 47 -15.36 -11.22 3.19
C TYR A 47 -16.38 -11.02 4.29
N VAL A 48 -17.66 -11.00 3.92
CA VAL A 48 -18.76 -10.65 4.81
C VAL A 48 -19.93 -11.64 4.70
N GLN A 49 -20.70 -11.74 5.80
CA GLN A 49 -21.99 -12.41 5.78
C GLN A 49 -23.11 -11.39 5.58
N ILE A 50 -24.03 -11.69 4.64
CA ILE A 50 -25.16 -10.83 4.29
C ILE A 50 -26.45 -11.48 4.71
N ILE A 51 -27.35 -10.69 5.28
CA ILE A 51 -28.75 -11.06 5.60
C ILE A 51 -29.67 -10.09 4.86
N ILE A 52 -30.66 -10.63 4.16
CA ILE A 52 -31.71 -9.85 3.51
C ILE A 52 -32.94 -9.88 4.43
N ASN A 53 -33.48 -8.71 4.79
CA ASN A 53 -34.67 -8.61 5.60
C ASN A 53 -35.94 -8.86 4.75
N ASN A 54 -37.10 -8.92 5.41
CA ASN A 54 -38.39 -9.16 4.74
C ASN A 54 -38.80 -8.03 3.76
N GLU A 55 -38.20 -6.86 3.87
CA GLU A 55 -38.42 -5.70 3.00
C GLU A 55 -37.45 -5.67 1.82
N GLY A 56 -36.57 -6.68 1.67
CA GLY A 56 -35.60 -6.77 0.58
C GLY A 56 -34.32 -5.96 0.81
N THR A 57 -34.15 -5.33 1.98
CA THR A 57 -32.90 -4.59 2.30
C THR A 57 -31.83 -5.56 2.79
N ALA A 58 -30.63 -5.48 2.21
CA ALA A 58 -29.50 -6.30 2.59
C ALA A 58 -28.64 -5.63 3.66
N PHE A 59 -28.20 -6.42 4.63
CA PHE A 59 -27.36 -5.98 5.74
C PHE A 59 -26.14 -6.88 5.89
N ILE A 60 -24.98 -6.26 6.12
CA ILE A 60 -23.80 -6.97 6.57
C ILE A 60 -23.95 -7.28 8.05
N SER A 61 -23.92 -8.56 8.40
CA SER A 61 -24.09 -9.06 9.76
C SER A 61 -22.79 -9.46 10.43
N GLU A 62 -21.76 -9.83 9.63
CA GLU A 62 -20.49 -10.32 10.14
C GLU A 62 -19.36 -10.05 9.13
N ILE A 63 -18.13 -9.83 9.61
CA ILE A 63 -16.91 -9.76 8.83
C ILE A 63 -16.07 -10.98 9.18
N GLU A 64 -15.59 -11.70 8.17
CA GLU A 64 -14.67 -12.82 8.38
C GLU A 64 -13.28 -12.34 8.81
N ASP A 65 -12.49 -13.22 9.40
CA ASP A 65 -11.14 -12.91 9.82
C ASP A 65 -10.28 -12.49 8.62
N ARG A 66 -9.57 -11.38 8.79
CA ARG A 66 -8.67 -10.82 7.77
C ARG A 66 -7.31 -11.48 7.84
N LYS A 67 -6.76 -11.91 6.70
CA LYS A 67 -5.35 -12.34 6.65
C LYS A 67 -4.38 -11.17 6.84
N ASN A 68 -4.73 -10.00 6.34
CA ASN A 68 -4.02 -8.74 6.49
C ASN A 68 -4.94 -7.56 6.14
N TYR A 69 -4.48 -6.36 6.40
CA TYR A 69 -5.19 -5.13 6.05
C TYR A 69 -4.22 -3.95 6.05
N ILE A 70 -4.61 -2.84 5.43
CA ILE A 70 -3.86 -1.59 5.43
C ILE A 70 -4.71 -0.48 6.03
N ILE A 71 -4.10 0.31 6.93
CA ILE A 71 -4.76 1.43 7.60
C ILE A 71 -4.19 2.75 7.07
N ARG A 72 -5.06 3.75 6.97
CA ARG A 72 -4.69 5.15 6.89
C ARG A 72 -5.01 5.83 8.20
N ARG A 73 -4.02 6.52 8.78
CA ARG A 73 -4.26 7.38 9.94
C ARG A 73 -4.96 8.65 9.48
N ALA A 74 -5.96 9.11 10.21
CA ALA A 74 -6.56 10.42 9.95
C ALA A 74 -5.54 11.52 10.31
N SER A 75 -5.36 12.50 9.43
CA SER A 75 -4.43 13.63 9.59
C SER A 75 -4.79 14.59 10.74
N ASN A 76 -5.98 14.47 11.28
CA ASN A 76 -6.46 15.28 12.39
C ASN A 76 -6.45 14.48 13.69
N LEU A 77 -6.28 15.18 14.82
CA LEU A 77 -6.22 14.77 16.23
C LEU A 77 -7.22 13.66 16.68
N SER A 78 -8.09 13.17 15.82
CA SER A 78 -8.94 12.01 16.07
C SER A 78 -8.08 10.74 16.00
N LYS A 79 -8.03 9.99 17.10
CA LYS A 79 -7.40 8.65 17.21
C LYS A 79 -8.09 7.58 16.32
N GLN A 80 -8.73 7.98 15.23
CA GLN A 80 -9.51 7.11 14.37
C GLN A 80 -8.67 6.71 13.16
N SER A 81 -8.42 5.44 13.01
CA SER A 81 -7.79 4.85 11.82
C SER A 81 -8.87 4.37 10.84
N HIS A 82 -8.64 4.56 9.54
CA HIS A 82 -9.49 4.02 8.49
C HIS A 82 -8.80 2.86 7.80
N ILE A 83 -9.43 1.71 7.77
CA ILE A 83 -8.94 0.57 7.00
C ILE A 83 -9.23 0.87 5.53
N LEU A 84 -8.17 0.90 4.72
CA LEU A 84 -8.24 1.22 3.29
C LEU A 84 -8.62 0.00 2.46
N ALA A 85 -8.00 -1.14 2.76
CA ALA A 85 -8.19 -2.41 2.07
C ALA A 85 -7.83 -3.58 2.99
N ALA A 86 -8.42 -4.73 2.74
CA ALA A 86 -8.19 -5.97 3.49
C ALA A 86 -7.97 -7.16 2.55
N ASN A 87 -7.39 -8.23 3.09
CA ASN A 87 -7.18 -9.50 2.40
C ASN A 87 -6.36 -9.38 1.10
N LEU A 88 -5.31 -8.55 1.14
CA LEU A 88 -4.42 -8.30 0.02
C LEU A 88 -3.49 -9.49 -0.23
N ASP A 89 -3.31 -9.89 -1.48
CA ASP A 89 -2.27 -10.85 -1.88
C ASP A 89 -0.95 -10.14 -2.09
N GLN A 90 -1.00 -8.89 -2.56
CA GLN A 90 0.19 -8.07 -2.78
C GLN A 90 -0.16 -6.58 -2.88
N CYS A 91 0.87 -5.75 -2.77
CA CYS A 91 0.83 -4.35 -3.14
C CYS A 91 1.86 -4.08 -4.24
N MET A 92 1.52 -3.28 -5.24
CA MET A 92 2.44 -2.78 -6.24
C MET A 92 2.63 -1.28 -6.04
N LEU A 93 3.85 -0.89 -5.67
CA LEU A 93 4.22 0.51 -5.54
C LEU A 93 4.81 1.01 -6.86
N ILE A 94 4.11 1.97 -7.47
CA ILE A 94 4.57 2.62 -8.70
C ILE A 94 5.49 3.77 -8.31
N VAL A 95 6.71 3.72 -8.82
CA VAL A 95 7.78 4.69 -8.57
C VAL A 95 8.32 5.24 -9.89
N THR A 96 8.88 6.43 -9.84
CA THR A 96 9.54 7.08 -10.98
C THR A 96 10.86 7.70 -10.53
N ILE A 97 11.88 7.61 -11.38
CA ILE A 97 13.18 8.26 -11.11
C ILE A 97 13.06 9.77 -11.24
N ASN A 98 12.36 10.21 -12.29
CA ASN A 98 12.05 11.61 -12.56
C ASN A 98 10.59 11.77 -13.01
N TYR A 99 10.06 13.01 -12.93
CA TYR A 99 8.79 13.43 -13.53
C TYR A 99 7.51 12.76 -12.94
N PRO A 100 7.28 12.83 -11.62
CA PRO A 100 8.09 13.38 -10.53
C PRO A 100 9.06 12.34 -9.96
N GLU A 101 10.08 12.80 -9.25
CA GLU A 101 10.97 11.93 -8.49
C GLU A 101 10.22 11.24 -7.33
N THR A 102 10.52 9.97 -7.13
CA THR A 102 10.12 9.20 -5.95
C THR A 102 11.35 8.94 -5.09
N SER A 103 11.47 9.59 -3.95
CA SER A 103 12.64 9.43 -3.08
C SER A 103 12.77 8.01 -2.52
N THR A 104 13.99 7.56 -2.31
CA THR A 104 14.26 6.26 -1.67
C THR A 104 13.70 6.19 -0.26
N ILE A 105 13.74 7.30 0.49
CA ILE A 105 13.13 7.39 1.82
C ILE A 105 11.63 7.06 1.77
N PHE A 106 10.91 7.57 0.77
CA PHE A 106 9.48 7.24 0.60
C PHE A 106 9.28 5.77 0.26
N ILE A 107 10.09 5.22 -0.66
CA ILE A 107 10.02 3.80 -1.03
C ILE A 107 10.26 2.94 0.20
N ASP A 108 11.32 3.19 0.95
CA ASP A 108 11.74 2.41 2.09
C ASP A 108 10.72 2.43 3.24
N ARG A 109 10.13 3.60 3.51
CA ARG A 109 9.04 3.74 4.47
C ARG A 109 7.79 2.96 4.05
N PHE A 110 7.48 3.00 2.76
CA PHE A 110 6.38 2.23 2.22
C PHE A 110 6.61 0.73 2.41
N LEU A 111 7.81 0.24 2.07
CA LEU A 111 8.20 -1.15 2.22
C LEU A 111 8.14 -1.60 3.69
N ALA A 112 8.71 -0.84 4.62
CA ALA A 112 8.68 -1.16 6.05
C ALA A 112 7.24 -1.19 6.58
N THR A 113 6.39 -0.25 6.16
CA THR A 113 4.97 -0.24 6.55
C THR A 113 4.24 -1.47 6.04
N ALA A 114 4.47 -1.85 4.79
CA ALA A 114 3.84 -3.03 4.20
C ALA A 114 4.29 -4.34 4.88
N GLU A 115 5.57 -4.46 5.24
CA GLU A 115 6.09 -5.58 6.04
C GLU A 115 5.37 -5.67 7.40
N ALA A 116 5.17 -4.53 8.08
CA ALA A 116 4.44 -4.49 9.35
C ALA A 116 2.99 -4.99 9.22
N TYR A 117 2.36 -4.75 8.07
CA TYR A 117 1.02 -5.25 7.76
C TYR A 117 1.01 -6.64 7.10
N ARG A 118 2.16 -7.27 6.90
CA ARG A 118 2.31 -8.56 6.22
C ARG A 118 1.74 -8.57 4.80
N VAL A 119 1.94 -7.48 4.08
CA VAL A 119 1.55 -7.35 2.67
C VAL A 119 2.78 -7.38 1.79
N PRO A 120 2.95 -8.43 0.95
CA PRO A 120 4.06 -8.49 0.01
C PRO A 120 4.06 -7.30 -0.95
N VAL A 121 5.22 -6.70 -1.20
CA VAL A 121 5.35 -5.54 -2.11
C VAL A 121 6.19 -5.90 -3.32
N LYS A 122 5.77 -5.34 -4.45
CA LYS A 122 6.54 -5.28 -5.71
C LYS A 122 6.67 -3.84 -6.16
N LEU A 123 7.79 -3.49 -6.76
CA LEU A 123 8.07 -2.14 -7.26
C LEU A 123 7.84 -2.08 -8.77
N ILE A 124 7.17 -1.04 -9.25
CA ILE A 124 6.98 -0.77 -10.67
C ILE A 124 7.70 0.53 -11.00
N PHE A 125 8.86 0.44 -11.65
CA PHE A 125 9.60 1.59 -12.17
C PHE A 125 8.95 2.01 -13.49
N ASN A 126 8.12 3.06 -13.42
CA ASN A 126 7.33 3.55 -14.56
C ASN A 126 8.02 4.72 -15.27
N LYS A 127 7.54 5.03 -16.47
CA LYS A 127 8.02 6.12 -17.35
C LYS A 127 9.45 5.93 -17.87
N ILE A 128 9.88 4.67 -18.07
CA ILE A 128 11.20 4.36 -18.59
C ILE A 128 11.46 4.96 -19.97
N ASP A 129 10.42 5.32 -20.71
CA ASP A 129 10.46 6.02 -21.99
C ASP A 129 10.98 7.46 -21.89
N ARG A 130 11.06 8.03 -20.69
CA ARG A 130 11.48 9.42 -20.44
C ARG A 130 12.88 9.52 -19.84
N TYR A 131 13.52 8.41 -19.54
CA TYR A 131 14.79 8.38 -18.84
C TYR A 131 15.96 8.51 -19.80
N ASN A 132 16.93 9.37 -19.44
CA ASN A 132 18.23 9.43 -20.08
C ASN A 132 19.14 8.29 -19.56
N GLU A 133 20.41 8.29 -19.98
CA GLU A 133 21.37 7.25 -19.57
C GLU A 133 21.65 7.27 -18.06
N ASP A 134 21.73 8.45 -17.44
CA ASP A 134 21.99 8.59 -16.00
C ASP A 134 20.78 8.12 -15.19
N ASP A 135 19.57 8.52 -15.58
CA ASP A 135 18.32 8.06 -14.96
C ASP A 135 18.21 6.53 -15.07
N THR A 136 18.56 5.96 -16.22
CA THR A 136 18.50 4.51 -16.45
C THR A 136 19.51 3.78 -15.57
N ARG A 137 20.74 4.28 -15.47
CA ARG A 137 21.77 3.70 -14.57
C ARG A 137 21.33 3.74 -13.11
N TYR A 138 20.76 4.86 -12.69
CA TYR A 138 20.25 5.00 -11.31
C TYR A 138 19.06 4.06 -11.05
N MET A 139 18.11 3.97 -11.99
CA MET A 139 17.01 3.01 -11.93
C MET A 139 17.53 1.58 -11.79
N ASP A 140 18.50 1.19 -12.61
CA ASP A 140 19.06 -0.17 -12.58
C ASP A 140 19.78 -0.47 -11.26
N ALA A 141 20.46 0.51 -10.69
CA ALA A 141 21.07 0.38 -9.36
C ALA A 141 20.00 0.16 -8.28
N LEU A 142 18.89 0.90 -8.31
CA LEU A 142 17.78 0.71 -7.37
C LEU A 142 17.08 -0.65 -7.55
N ILE A 143 16.86 -1.08 -8.79
CA ILE A 143 16.29 -2.39 -9.09
C ILE A 143 17.17 -3.51 -8.53
N ASN A 144 18.48 -3.42 -8.73
CA ASN A 144 19.43 -4.39 -8.20
C ASN A 144 19.38 -4.42 -6.67
N LEU A 145 19.37 -3.24 -6.01
CA LEU A 145 19.28 -3.13 -4.55
C LEU A 145 17.99 -3.79 -4.02
N TYR A 146 16.83 -3.36 -4.52
CA TYR A 146 15.55 -3.86 -4.01
C TYR A 146 15.31 -5.33 -4.34
N THR A 147 15.76 -5.80 -5.50
CA THR A 147 15.70 -7.22 -5.86
C THR A 147 16.59 -8.06 -4.95
N TYR A 148 17.80 -7.60 -4.63
CA TYR A 148 18.71 -8.26 -3.69
C TYR A 148 18.08 -8.40 -2.29
N ILE A 149 17.36 -7.37 -1.80
CA ILE A 149 16.64 -7.39 -0.52
C ILE A 149 15.40 -8.31 -0.57
N GLY A 150 14.95 -8.71 -1.78
CA GLY A 150 13.81 -9.61 -1.98
C GLY A 150 12.50 -8.90 -2.34
N TYR A 151 12.57 -7.71 -2.94
CA TYR A 151 11.42 -7.02 -3.53
C TYR A 151 11.46 -7.12 -5.05
N PRO A 152 10.55 -7.88 -5.69
CA PRO A 152 10.50 -7.97 -7.15
C PRO A 152 10.24 -6.61 -7.79
N CYS A 153 10.92 -6.34 -8.91
CA CYS A 153 10.86 -5.06 -9.62
C CYS A 153 10.44 -5.27 -11.08
N PHE A 154 9.61 -4.36 -11.59
CA PHE A 154 9.21 -4.29 -12.99
C PHE A 154 9.67 -2.97 -13.62
N LYS A 155 10.12 -3.02 -14.87
CA LYS A 155 10.41 -1.84 -15.71
C LYS A 155 9.22 -1.62 -16.64
N VAL A 156 8.61 -0.44 -16.58
CA VAL A 156 7.35 -0.17 -17.30
C VAL A 156 7.36 1.19 -17.96
N SER A 157 6.87 1.25 -19.19
CA SER A 157 6.27 2.47 -19.75
C SER A 157 4.78 2.21 -19.95
N ALA A 158 3.98 2.70 -19.04
CA ALA A 158 2.53 2.59 -19.14
C ALA A 158 1.97 3.31 -20.37
N LEU A 159 2.64 4.38 -20.81
CA LEU A 159 2.25 5.15 -21.99
C LEU A 159 2.46 4.36 -23.29
N ASN A 160 3.58 3.64 -23.38
CA ASN A 160 3.99 2.90 -24.58
C ASN A 160 3.70 1.40 -24.49
N ASN A 161 3.00 0.94 -23.43
CA ASN A 161 2.70 -0.46 -23.15
C ASN A 161 3.94 -1.37 -23.08
N ILE A 162 5.08 -0.84 -22.61
CA ILE A 162 6.30 -1.63 -22.39
C ILE A 162 6.26 -2.20 -20.98
N GLY A 163 6.49 -3.51 -20.82
CA GLY A 163 6.50 -4.21 -19.53
C GLY A 163 5.11 -4.40 -18.88
N THR A 164 4.04 -3.89 -19.49
CA THR A 164 2.66 -3.99 -18.94
C THR A 164 2.12 -5.41 -18.95
N ASP A 165 2.53 -6.26 -19.91
CA ASP A 165 2.09 -7.65 -19.99
C ASP A 165 2.64 -8.52 -18.85
N GLU A 166 3.84 -8.22 -18.37
CA GLU A 166 4.43 -8.90 -17.21
C GLU A 166 3.65 -8.55 -15.94
N VAL A 167 3.30 -7.27 -15.79
CA VAL A 167 2.44 -6.80 -14.69
C VAL A 167 1.07 -7.47 -14.77
N LYS A 168 0.43 -7.52 -15.95
CA LYS A 168 -0.85 -8.21 -16.16
C LYS A 168 -0.80 -9.68 -15.77
N LYS A 169 0.26 -10.39 -16.13
CA LYS A 169 0.45 -11.79 -15.74
C LYS A 169 0.53 -11.96 -14.23
N ASP A 170 1.23 -11.06 -13.56
CA ASP A 170 1.42 -11.12 -12.11
C ASP A 170 0.16 -10.74 -11.31
N LEU A 171 -0.76 -9.98 -11.88
CA LEU A 171 -2.03 -9.59 -11.27
C LEU A 171 -3.06 -10.73 -11.26
N LYS A 172 -2.95 -11.72 -12.15
CA LYS A 172 -3.95 -12.78 -12.30
C LYS A 172 -4.17 -13.56 -11.02
N GLY A 173 -5.43 -13.73 -10.64
CA GLY A 173 -5.85 -14.47 -9.46
C GLY A 173 -5.53 -13.80 -8.13
N LYS A 174 -5.03 -12.55 -8.12
CA LYS A 174 -4.59 -11.85 -6.91
C LYS A 174 -5.41 -10.60 -6.63
N VAL A 175 -5.58 -10.31 -5.36
CA VAL A 175 -6.08 -9.02 -4.87
C VAL A 175 -4.89 -8.10 -4.67
N THR A 176 -4.72 -7.14 -5.57
CA THR A 176 -3.55 -6.25 -5.63
C THR A 176 -3.94 -4.81 -5.32
N LEU A 177 -3.29 -4.23 -4.32
CA LEU A 177 -3.37 -2.79 -4.06
C LEU A 177 -2.35 -2.07 -4.96
N LEU A 178 -2.80 -1.09 -5.75
CA LEU A 178 -1.92 -0.19 -6.47
C LEU A 178 -1.70 1.10 -5.67
N SER A 179 -0.43 1.44 -5.47
CA SER A 179 0.00 2.63 -4.74
C SER A 179 1.05 3.42 -5.51
N GLY A 180 1.24 4.66 -5.14
CA GLY A 180 2.26 5.54 -5.69
C GLY A 180 1.90 7.01 -5.55
N ASN A 181 2.90 7.88 -5.62
CA ASN A 181 2.75 9.32 -5.53
C ASN A 181 1.87 9.89 -6.66
N SER A 182 1.38 11.12 -6.48
CA SER A 182 0.70 11.82 -7.56
C SER A 182 1.64 12.01 -8.76
N GLY A 183 1.13 11.77 -9.97
CA GLY A 183 1.90 11.98 -11.18
C GLY A 183 2.82 10.84 -11.61
N VAL A 184 2.99 9.75 -10.84
CA VAL A 184 3.83 8.59 -11.23
C VAL A 184 3.26 7.75 -12.37
N GLY A 185 2.02 8.04 -12.82
CA GLY A 185 1.36 7.34 -13.92
C GLY A 185 0.47 6.16 -13.51
N LYS A 186 -0.03 6.15 -12.27
CA LYS A 186 -0.93 5.10 -11.77
C LYS A 186 -2.17 4.91 -12.67
N SER A 187 -2.91 5.98 -12.95
CA SER A 187 -4.11 5.90 -13.80
C SER A 187 -3.79 5.45 -15.23
N THR A 188 -2.66 5.89 -15.78
CA THR A 188 -2.19 5.46 -17.10
C THR A 188 -1.91 3.95 -17.11
N LEU A 189 -1.27 3.45 -16.04
CA LEU A 189 -0.99 2.02 -15.91
C LEU A 189 -2.28 1.22 -15.77
N ILE A 190 -3.24 1.68 -14.95
CA ILE A 190 -4.54 1.00 -14.80
C ILE A 190 -5.25 0.92 -16.14
N ASN A 191 -5.29 2.02 -16.92
CA ASN A 191 -5.93 2.03 -18.25
C ASN A 191 -5.22 1.11 -19.25
N ALA A 192 -3.88 0.99 -19.17
CA ALA A 192 -3.13 0.05 -20.01
C ALA A 192 -3.39 -1.42 -19.63
N ILE A 193 -3.69 -1.69 -18.37
CA ILE A 193 -3.96 -3.04 -17.86
C ILE A 193 -5.44 -3.42 -18.05
N LEU A 194 -6.36 -2.47 -17.83
CA LEU A 194 -7.82 -2.63 -17.88
C LEU A 194 -8.43 -1.72 -18.96
N PRO A 195 -8.23 -1.98 -20.25
CA PRO A 195 -8.65 -1.07 -21.32
C PRO A 195 -10.17 -0.87 -21.40
N GLU A 196 -10.96 -1.83 -20.95
CA GLU A 196 -12.43 -1.73 -20.91
C GLU A 196 -12.96 -0.82 -19.79
N GLN A 197 -12.13 -0.55 -18.80
CA GLN A 197 -12.43 0.35 -17.69
C GLN A 197 -11.72 1.69 -17.89
N THR A 198 -12.18 2.49 -18.85
CA THR A 198 -11.59 3.80 -19.11
C THR A 198 -11.72 4.71 -17.89
N LEU A 199 -10.75 4.61 -16.99
CA LEU A 199 -10.58 5.60 -15.94
C LEU A 199 -10.12 6.88 -16.62
N LYS A 200 -10.91 7.94 -16.55
CA LYS A 200 -10.54 9.22 -17.14
C LYS A 200 -9.25 9.73 -16.51
N THR A 201 -8.19 9.77 -17.31
CA THR A 201 -6.83 10.20 -16.93
C THR A 201 -6.75 11.70 -16.66
N GLY A 202 -7.54 12.26 -15.89
CA GLY A 202 -7.59 13.67 -15.48
C GLY A 202 -8.52 13.85 -14.30
N GLU A 203 -9.59 13.07 -14.22
CA GLU A 203 -10.62 13.26 -13.19
C GLU A 203 -10.25 12.66 -11.82
N ILE A 204 -9.32 11.71 -11.74
CA ILE A 204 -8.86 11.18 -10.44
C ILE A 204 -8.06 12.25 -9.68
N SER A 205 -7.31 13.12 -10.38
CA SER A 205 -6.63 14.26 -9.75
C SER A 205 -7.52 15.51 -9.65
N ASP A 206 -8.46 15.74 -10.57
CA ASP A 206 -9.30 16.93 -10.60
C ASP A 206 -10.57 16.80 -9.72
N TYR A 207 -11.05 15.60 -9.47
CA TYR A 207 -12.12 15.36 -8.48
C TYR A 207 -11.71 15.76 -7.06
N HIS A 208 -10.39 15.86 -6.79
CA HIS A 208 -9.83 16.29 -5.52
C HIS A 208 -9.64 17.81 -5.38
N ASN A 209 -9.75 18.58 -6.47
CA ASN A 209 -9.52 20.04 -6.44
C ASN A 209 -10.78 20.89 -6.18
N LYS A 210 -11.96 20.29 -6.18
CA LYS A 210 -13.19 21.01 -5.80
C LYS A 210 -13.58 20.74 -4.37
N GLY A 211 -12.94 21.42 -3.44
CA GLY A 211 -13.32 21.88 -2.09
C GLY A 211 -14.51 21.27 -1.33
N MET A 212 -14.89 20.01 -1.55
CA MET A 212 -15.88 19.29 -0.76
C MET A 212 -15.21 18.12 -0.05
N HIS A 213 -15.51 17.91 1.21
CA HIS A 213 -15.02 16.85 2.11
C HIS A 213 -14.86 15.51 1.38
N THR A 214 -13.65 15.19 0.97
CA THR A 214 -13.33 14.00 0.19
C THR A 214 -13.28 12.78 1.10
N THR A 215 -14.41 12.14 1.28
CA THR A 215 -14.45 10.75 1.70
C THR A 215 -13.94 9.93 0.53
N THR A 216 -12.71 9.53 0.59
CA THR A 216 -12.04 8.77 -0.48
C THR A 216 -12.53 7.34 -0.43
N PHE A 217 -13.38 6.96 -1.35
CA PHE A 217 -13.95 5.61 -1.44
C PHE A 217 -12.98 4.70 -2.20
N SER A 218 -12.68 3.54 -1.63
CA SER A 218 -11.91 2.50 -2.29
C SER A 218 -12.83 1.62 -3.14
N GLU A 219 -12.35 1.18 -4.30
CA GLU A 219 -13.09 0.31 -5.22
C GLU A 219 -12.17 -0.77 -5.79
N MET A 220 -12.74 -1.96 -6.03
CA MET A 220 -12.06 -3.10 -6.66
C MET A 220 -12.47 -3.21 -8.12
N PHE A 221 -11.47 -3.27 -8.99
CA PHE A 221 -11.65 -3.48 -10.42
C PHE A 221 -11.26 -4.93 -10.76
N PRO A 222 -12.13 -5.71 -11.41
CA PRO A 222 -11.79 -7.08 -11.79
C PRO A 222 -10.69 -7.09 -12.86
N VAL A 223 -9.81 -8.07 -12.77
CA VAL A 223 -8.72 -8.30 -13.73
C VAL A 223 -9.05 -9.53 -14.57
N ASP A 224 -8.71 -9.46 -15.86
CA ASP A 224 -8.85 -10.62 -16.77
C ASP A 224 -8.02 -11.80 -16.28
N GLY A 225 -8.67 -12.97 -16.23
CA GLY A 225 -8.06 -14.17 -15.65
C GLY A 225 -8.21 -14.29 -14.14
N GLY A 226 -9.08 -13.44 -13.53
CA GLY A 226 -9.40 -13.45 -12.10
C GLY A 226 -8.52 -12.52 -11.28
N GLY A 227 -8.98 -12.22 -10.06
CA GLY A 227 -8.33 -11.27 -9.16
C GLY A 227 -8.89 -9.85 -9.30
N TYR A 228 -8.31 -8.92 -8.54
CA TYR A 228 -8.78 -7.54 -8.47
C TYR A 228 -7.63 -6.57 -8.30
N ILE A 229 -7.77 -5.40 -8.89
CA ILE A 229 -6.98 -4.22 -8.55
C ILE A 229 -7.81 -3.36 -7.59
N ILE A 230 -7.22 -2.94 -6.48
CA ILE A 230 -7.77 -1.93 -5.59
C ILE A 230 -7.06 -0.62 -5.89
N ASP A 231 -7.81 0.38 -6.35
CA ASP A 231 -7.34 1.76 -6.43
C ASP A 231 -7.79 2.51 -5.19
N THR A 232 -6.84 3.08 -4.48
CA THR A 232 -7.11 3.94 -3.34
C THR A 232 -6.67 5.34 -3.70
N PRO A 233 -7.62 6.25 -4.03
CA PRO A 233 -7.28 7.63 -4.30
C PRO A 233 -6.55 8.25 -3.11
N GLY A 234 -5.38 8.84 -3.35
CA GLY A 234 -4.68 9.67 -2.38
C GLY A 234 -4.09 8.94 -1.18
N ILE A 235 -3.25 7.91 -1.37
CA ILE A 235 -2.37 7.38 -0.32
C ILE A 235 -1.26 8.40 0.03
N LYS A 236 -1.61 9.66 0.18
CA LYS A 236 -0.82 10.65 0.91
C LYS A 236 -0.97 10.30 2.40
N GLY A 237 -0.02 9.61 2.97
CA GLY A 237 -0.07 9.17 4.37
C GLY A 237 0.00 7.66 4.59
N PHE A 238 0.27 6.88 3.55
CA PHE A 238 0.80 5.54 3.71
C PHE A 238 2.22 5.66 4.27
N GLY A 239 2.50 5.01 5.38
CA GLY A 239 3.80 5.13 6.06
C GLY A 239 3.75 5.76 7.44
N GLN A 240 2.56 6.14 7.93
CA GLN A 240 2.38 6.52 9.33
C GLN A 240 1.83 5.32 10.11
N PHE A 241 2.71 4.39 10.42
CA PHE A 241 2.40 3.28 11.30
C PHE A 241 2.80 3.65 12.75
N ASP A 242 1.95 3.34 13.72
CA ASP A 242 2.30 3.40 15.15
C ASP A 242 3.14 2.17 15.50
N MET A 243 4.40 2.15 15.07
CA MET A 243 5.36 1.17 15.53
C MET A 243 5.78 1.51 16.96
N LYS A 244 6.03 0.53 17.80
CA LYS A 244 6.68 0.75 19.08
C LYS A 244 8.13 1.15 18.84
N ASP A 245 8.75 1.83 19.82
CA ASP A 245 10.05 2.50 19.65
C ASP A 245 11.22 1.57 19.30
N ASP A 246 11.04 0.26 19.42
CA ASP A 246 12.03 -0.78 19.18
C ASP A 246 11.68 -1.71 18.00
N GLU A 247 10.58 -1.45 17.29
CA GLU A 247 10.08 -2.36 16.25
C GLU A 247 10.47 -1.95 14.81
N GLU A 248 10.91 -0.71 14.54
CA GLU A 248 11.18 -0.25 13.17
C GLU A 248 12.21 -1.09 12.44
N GLY A 249 13.27 -1.51 13.13
CA GLY A 249 14.32 -2.38 12.55
C GLY A 249 13.80 -3.75 12.11
N LEU A 250 12.72 -4.22 12.71
CA LEU A 250 12.11 -5.52 12.37
C LEU A 250 11.52 -5.54 10.97
N TYR A 251 11.18 -4.36 10.43
CA TYR A 251 10.51 -4.22 9.14
C TYR A 251 11.44 -3.83 7.98
N PHE A 252 12.75 -3.71 8.27
CA PHE A 252 13.80 -3.65 7.27
C PHE A 252 14.47 -5.03 7.20
N LYS A 253 14.19 -5.83 6.19
CA LYS A 253 14.58 -7.25 6.09
C LYS A 253 16.06 -7.47 6.36
N GLU A 254 16.91 -6.69 5.70
CA GLU A 254 18.36 -6.74 5.83
C GLU A 254 18.83 -6.29 7.22
N ILE A 255 18.23 -5.26 7.80
CA ILE A 255 18.54 -4.81 9.17
C ILE A 255 18.14 -5.88 10.17
N PHE A 256 16.96 -6.45 10.01
CA PHE A 256 16.45 -7.53 10.86
C PHE A 256 17.39 -8.75 10.83
N GLU A 257 17.84 -9.16 9.64
CA GLU A 257 18.75 -10.31 9.47
C GLU A 257 20.05 -10.10 10.24
N TYR A 258 20.70 -8.94 10.09
CA TYR A 258 21.94 -8.64 10.80
C TYR A 258 21.74 -8.33 12.28
N SER A 259 20.57 -7.87 12.70
CA SER A 259 20.29 -7.52 14.10
C SER A 259 20.45 -8.68 15.07
N ALA A 260 20.22 -9.91 14.61
CA ALA A 260 20.43 -11.13 15.40
C ALA A 260 21.88 -11.34 15.88
N GLN A 261 22.84 -10.66 15.25
CA GLN A 261 24.26 -10.74 15.57
C GLN A 261 24.73 -9.56 16.45
N CYS A 262 23.86 -8.64 16.81
CA CYS A 262 24.20 -7.53 17.69
C CYS A 262 24.51 -8.01 19.10
N LYS A 263 25.45 -7.30 19.76
CA LYS A 263 25.83 -7.60 21.14
C LYS A 263 24.67 -7.44 22.13
N TYR A 264 23.74 -6.54 21.87
CA TYR A 264 22.60 -6.23 22.73
C TYR A 264 21.29 -6.55 22.03
N GLY A 265 20.37 -7.23 22.71
CA GLY A 265 19.08 -7.64 22.16
C GLY A 265 18.11 -6.48 21.90
N ASN A 266 18.33 -5.31 22.51
CA ASN A 266 17.57 -4.08 22.30
C ASN A 266 18.37 -3.01 21.53
N CYS A 267 19.29 -3.44 20.67
CA CYS A 267 20.13 -2.54 19.88
C CYS A 267 19.26 -1.72 18.92
N THR A 268 19.40 -0.40 18.99
CA THR A 268 18.72 0.53 18.05
C THR A 268 19.56 0.81 16.82
N HIS A 269 20.75 0.21 16.72
CA HIS A 269 21.69 0.33 15.60
C HIS A 269 22.20 1.75 15.35
N ARG A 270 22.11 2.65 16.34
CA ARG A 270 22.57 4.05 16.24
C ARG A 270 23.99 4.25 16.76
N HIS A 271 24.21 3.89 18.02
CA HIS A 271 25.43 4.24 18.76
C HIS A 271 26.02 3.07 19.55
N GLU A 272 25.33 1.96 19.61
CA GLU A 272 25.70 0.84 20.46
C GLU A 272 27.00 0.20 19.99
N PRO A 273 27.94 -0.06 20.91
CA PRO A 273 29.18 -0.73 20.58
C PRO A 273 28.91 -2.22 20.26
N GLY A 274 29.57 -2.73 19.21
CA GLY A 274 29.39 -4.11 18.75
C GLY A 274 28.04 -4.31 18.02
N CYS A 275 27.58 -3.29 17.31
CA CYS A 275 26.38 -3.34 16.48
C CYS A 275 26.69 -3.99 15.15
N ALA A 276 26.17 -5.19 14.90
CA ALA A 276 26.39 -5.95 13.65
C ALA A 276 25.76 -5.27 12.42
N VAL A 277 24.66 -4.52 12.60
CA VAL A 277 24.05 -3.76 11.53
C VAL A 277 24.96 -2.63 11.04
N ARG A 278 25.56 -1.86 11.95
CA ARG A 278 26.51 -0.80 11.57
C ARG A 278 27.77 -1.38 10.90
N ASP A 279 28.29 -2.47 11.44
CA ASP A 279 29.42 -3.19 10.81
C ASP A 279 29.06 -3.68 9.40
N ALA A 280 27.83 -4.12 9.18
CA ALA A 280 27.34 -4.54 7.87
C ALA A 280 27.20 -3.36 6.90
N VAL A 281 26.78 -2.18 7.38
CA VAL A 281 26.75 -0.94 6.57
C VAL A 281 28.19 -0.53 6.17
N GLU A 282 29.14 -0.51 7.10
CA GLU A 282 30.54 -0.19 6.84
C GLU A 282 31.19 -1.15 5.83
N LYS A 283 30.75 -2.41 5.81
CA LYS A 283 31.18 -3.45 4.86
C LYS A 283 30.39 -3.47 3.56
N HIS A 284 29.49 -2.53 3.34
CA HIS A 284 28.57 -2.44 2.19
C HIS A 284 27.69 -3.68 1.98
N LEU A 285 27.40 -4.44 3.06
CA LEU A 285 26.45 -5.55 3.05
C LEU A 285 25.01 -5.08 3.23
N ILE A 286 24.83 -3.93 3.88
CA ILE A 286 23.59 -3.17 3.94
C ILE A 286 23.83 -1.85 3.20
N SER A 287 22.90 -1.46 2.33
CA SER A 287 22.98 -0.19 1.62
C SER A 287 22.89 0.99 2.59
N GLU A 288 23.79 1.97 2.42
CA GLU A 288 23.77 3.20 3.21
C GLU A 288 22.45 3.98 3.06
N SER A 289 21.85 3.98 1.85
CA SER A 289 20.56 4.63 1.61
C SER A 289 19.43 4.00 2.44
N ARG A 290 19.43 2.67 2.57
CA ARG A 290 18.44 1.94 3.36
C ARG A 290 18.63 2.19 4.86
N TYR A 291 19.89 2.18 5.32
CA TYR A 291 20.20 2.51 6.70
C TYR A 291 19.85 3.96 7.04
N THR A 292 20.12 4.90 6.13
CA THR A 292 19.70 6.30 6.27
C THR A 292 18.17 6.42 6.35
N SER A 293 17.42 5.71 5.52
CA SER A 293 15.96 5.68 5.58
C SER A 293 15.45 5.16 6.92
N TYR A 294 16.08 4.11 7.46
CA TYR A 294 15.79 3.59 8.79
C TYR A 294 16.01 4.63 9.89
N LEU A 295 17.17 5.30 9.90
CA LEU A 295 17.49 6.35 10.88
C LEU A 295 16.50 7.51 10.80
N ASN A 296 16.14 7.95 9.58
CA ASN A 296 15.13 8.99 9.39
C ASN A 296 13.75 8.60 9.96
N MET A 297 13.37 7.32 9.89
CA MET A 297 12.12 6.87 10.50
C MET A 297 12.14 6.98 12.01
N LEU A 298 13.26 6.64 12.64
CA LEU A 298 13.45 6.76 14.08
C LEU A 298 13.43 8.25 14.54
N GLU A 299 14.11 9.13 13.81
CA GLU A 299 14.19 10.56 14.12
C GLU A 299 12.83 11.28 14.00
N ASP A 300 12.11 11.03 12.91
CA ASP A 300 10.78 11.62 12.69
C ASP A 300 9.80 11.28 13.82
N LYS A 301 9.94 10.11 14.41
CA LYS A 301 9.11 9.66 15.53
C LYS A 301 9.47 10.39 16.83
N GLU A 302 10.74 10.52 17.15
CA GLU A 302 11.22 11.22 18.35
C GLU A 302 10.81 12.70 18.33
N GLU A 303 10.89 13.35 17.18
CA GLU A 303 10.54 14.76 17.02
C GLU A 303 9.04 15.02 16.93
N GLY A 304 8.21 13.99 16.87
CA GLY A 304 6.76 14.11 16.68
C GLY A 304 6.38 14.79 15.35
N LYS A 305 7.31 14.89 14.42
CA LYS A 305 7.24 15.66 13.17
C LYS A 305 6.35 15.04 12.08
N TYR A 306 5.83 13.86 12.28
CA TYR A 306 4.83 13.26 11.34
C TYR A 306 3.53 14.07 11.23
N ARG A 307 3.53 15.32 11.68
CA ARG A 307 2.41 16.25 11.49
C ARG A 307 2.55 17.18 10.29
N ALA A 308 3.69 17.20 9.62
CA ALA A 308 3.90 18.07 8.48
C ALA A 308 3.44 17.38 7.20
N ALA A 309 2.44 17.99 6.60
CA ALA A 309 1.99 17.70 5.25
C ALA A 309 3.15 17.82 4.25
N TYR A 310 3.21 16.88 3.33
CA TYR A 310 3.67 17.11 1.98
C TYR A 310 2.56 16.77 1.00
#